data_86b577eadac10a876fe603b5843fd641
#
_entry.id   86b577eadac10a876fe603b5843fd641
#
_cell.length_a   1.000
_cell.length_b   1.000
_cell.length_c   1.000
_cell.angle_alpha   90.00
_cell.angle_beta   90.00
_cell.angle_gamma   90.00
#
_symmetry.space_group_name_H-M   'P 1'
#
loop_
_entity.id
_entity.type
_entity.pdbx_description
1 polymer ?
#
loop_
_entity_poly.entity_id
_entity_poly.type
_entity_poly.pdbx_seq_one_letter_code
_entity_poly.pdbx_strand_id
1 'polypeptide(L)'
;YQEYFLITALTIYKLSSLHVNNIIFCCMRRILNLVCFCCLLSVTSWGQGADTTVHVVTIFDKMAKQEAGKGVVTVHQSDVIRALVGAHKYGTNVEQEGEATYLKIQGYRAQVFSGNNQRKSKDEAFRKEKEIKELFPDVPTYVTYNAPFWKLRVGDFRSHEEAYQMMRMLMTAFPAYAKEMYIVKEEVKIPLN
;
A
#
# COMPACT_ATOMS: atom_id res chain seq x y z
N TYR A 1 -37.60 76.15 18.66
CA TYR A 1 -37.44 75.86 17.21
C TYR A 1 -35.99 75.42 16.85
N GLN A 2 -34.99 75.99 17.48
CA GLN A 2 -33.59 75.66 17.18
C GLN A 2 -33.16 74.23 17.66
N GLU A 3 -33.71 73.75 18.75
CA GLU A 3 -33.35 72.40 19.26
C GLU A 3 -33.86 71.25 18.35
N TYR A 4 -35.05 71.41 17.77
CA TYR A 4 -35.55 70.37 16.84
C TYR A 4 -34.76 70.28 15.53
N PHE A 5 -34.18 71.38 15.06
CA PHE A 5 -33.38 71.41 13.86
C PHE A 5 -32.04 70.70 14.07
N LEU A 6 -31.43 70.83 15.23
CA LEU A 6 -30.17 70.13 15.59
C LEU A 6 -30.37 68.64 15.73
N ILE A 7 -31.47 68.18 16.33
CA ILE A 7 -31.79 66.75 16.50
C ILE A 7 -32.06 66.09 15.15
N THR A 8 -32.81 66.77 14.26
CA THR A 8 -33.07 66.23 12.91
C THR A 8 -31.80 66.16 12.04
N ALA A 9 -30.93 67.18 12.12
CA ALA A 9 -29.68 67.18 11.42
C ALA A 9 -28.71 66.04 11.89
N LEU A 10 -28.67 65.83 13.23
CA LEU A 10 -27.86 64.74 13.83
C LEU A 10 -28.41 63.34 13.49
N THR A 11 -29.72 63.17 13.41
CA THR A 11 -30.35 61.92 13.02
C THR A 11 -30.12 61.62 11.54
N ILE A 12 -30.22 62.60 10.67
CA ILE A 12 -29.91 62.44 9.22
C ILE A 12 -28.44 62.10 9.03
N TYR A 13 -27.50 62.76 9.72
CA TYR A 13 -26.10 62.47 9.66
C TYR A 13 -25.76 61.05 10.12
N LYS A 14 -26.41 60.61 11.22
CA LYS A 14 -26.23 59.24 11.75
C LYS A 14 -26.82 58.17 10.82
N LEU A 15 -27.95 58.44 10.16
CA LEU A 15 -28.51 57.55 9.13
C LEU A 15 -27.66 57.46 7.89
N SER A 16 -27.13 58.60 7.41
CA SER A 16 -26.23 58.59 6.23
C SER A 16 -24.91 57.87 6.49
N SER A 17 -24.35 58.03 7.70
CA SER A 17 -23.14 57.31 8.14
C SER A 17 -23.38 55.79 8.20
N LEU A 18 -24.53 55.36 8.69
CA LEU A 18 -24.89 53.93 8.73
C LEU A 18 -25.08 53.34 7.34
N HIS A 19 -25.64 54.12 6.40
CA HIS A 19 -25.86 53.68 5.02
C HIS A 19 -24.55 53.55 4.24
N VAL A 20 -23.62 54.50 4.42
CA VAL A 20 -22.28 54.48 3.81
C VAL A 20 -21.45 53.29 4.35
N ASN A 21 -21.49 53.04 5.65
CA ASN A 21 -20.81 51.89 6.25
C ASN A 21 -21.34 50.53 5.73
N ASN A 22 -22.67 50.42 5.53
CA ASN A 22 -23.25 49.20 4.96
C ASN A 22 -22.86 48.99 3.50
N ILE A 23 -22.75 50.04 2.71
CA ILE A 23 -22.33 49.96 1.31
C ILE A 23 -20.85 49.56 1.24
N ILE A 24 -20.00 50.17 2.07
CA ILE A 24 -18.56 49.85 2.15
C ILE A 24 -18.38 48.40 2.59
N PHE A 25 -19.12 47.96 3.59
CA PHE A 25 -19.07 46.58 4.09
C PHE A 25 -19.55 45.55 3.04
N CYS A 26 -20.59 45.93 2.28
CA CYS A 26 -21.10 45.08 1.19
C CYS A 26 -20.08 44.99 0.02
N CYS A 27 -19.43 46.11 -0.35
CA CYS A 27 -18.38 46.14 -1.35
C CYS A 27 -17.14 45.35 -0.89
N MET A 28 -16.68 45.53 0.33
CA MET A 28 -15.56 44.76 0.90
C MET A 28 -15.85 43.26 0.91
N ARG A 29 -17.07 42.86 1.28
CA ARG A 29 -17.49 41.44 1.28
C ARG A 29 -17.53 40.86 -0.13
N ARG A 30 -17.93 41.64 -1.14
CA ARG A 30 -17.88 41.20 -2.58
C ARG A 30 -16.47 41.09 -3.10
N ILE A 31 -15.58 42.03 -2.76
CA ILE A 31 -14.18 41.99 -3.13
C ILE A 31 -13.48 40.80 -2.46
N LEU A 32 -13.73 40.55 -1.17
CA LEU A 32 -13.18 39.42 -0.43
C LEU A 32 -13.63 38.07 -1.04
N ASN A 33 -14.90 37.95 -1.44
CA ASN A 33 -15.41 36.76 -2.11
C ASN A 33 -14.79 36.56 -3.50
N LEU A 34 -14.54 37.64 -4.25
CA LEU A 34 -13.89 37.61 -5.56
C LEU A 34 -12.42 37.17 -5.44
N VAL A 35 -11.70 37.70 -4.45
CA VAL A 35 -10.31 37.32 -4.16
C VAL A 35 -10.24 35.86 -3.71
N CYS A 36 -11.17 35.41 -2.85
CA CYS A 36 -11.25 34.03 -2.42
C CYS A 36 -11.57 33.07 -3.58
N PHE A 37 -12.46 33.48 -4.49
CA PHE A 37 -12.78 32.71 -5.70
C PHE A 37 -11.61 32.64 -6.68
N CYS A 38 -10.84 33.71 -6.88
CA CYS A 38 -9.61 33.70 -7.65
C CYS A 38 -8.52 32.82 -7.02
N CYS A 39 -8.39 32.82 -5.70
CA CYS A 39 -7.46 31.94 -4.99
C CYS A 39 -7.84 30.45 -5.13
N LEU A 40 -9.13 30.12 -5.18
CA LEU A 40 -9.59 28.74 -5.41
C LEU A 40 -9.33 28.26 -6.85
N LEU A 41 -9.32 29.16 -7.84
CA LEU A 41 -9.00 28.80 -9.22
C LEU A 41 -7.50 28.61 -9.48
N SER A 42 -6.64 29.19 -8.65
CA SER A 42 -5.18 29.05 -8.80
C SER A 42 -4.61 27.72 -8.23
N VAL A 43 -5.41 26.95 -7.47
CA VAL A 43 -4.96 25.69 -6.87
C VAL A 43 -5.09 24.49 -7.84
N THR A 44 -5.78 24.64 -8.98
CA THR A 44 -6.01 23.54 -9.93
C THR A 44 -4.89 23.33 -10.95
N SER A 45 -3.77 24.05 -10.84
CA SER A 45 -2.69 24.01 -11.85
C SER A 45 -1.42 23.24 -11.45
N TRP A 46 -1.44 22.45 -10.36
CA TRP A 46 -0.27 21.65 -9.97
C TRP A 46 -0.56 20.15 -10.04
N GLY A 47 -1.18 19.74 -11.13
CA GLY A 47 -1.38 18.34 -11.50
C GLY A 47 -0.55 17.95 -12.73
N GLN A 48 0.70 18.39 -12.85
CA GLN A 48 1.65 17.70 -13.71
C GLN A 48 2.15 16.49 -12.93
N GLY A 49 1.50 15.33 -13.16
CA GLY A 49 2.07 14.05 -12.86
C GLY A 49 3.44 14.01 -13.56
N ALA A 50 4.51 14.12 -12.80
CA ALA A 50 5.79 13.66 -13.25
C ALA A 50 5.58 12.16 -13.52
N ASP A 51 5.48 11.77 -14.79
CA ASP A 51 5.76 10.42 -15.23
C ASP A 51 7.20 10.15 -14.81
N THR A 52 7.35 9.71 -13.60
CA THR A 52 8.58 9.09 -13.14
C THR A 52 8.61 7.75 -13.82
N THR A 53 8.97 7.73 -15.10
CA THR A 53 9.43 6.51 -15.76
C THR A 53 10.66 6.09 -14.99
N VAL A 54 10.47 5.19 -14.03
CA VAL A 54 11.58 4.52 -13.38
C VAL A 54 12.32 3.80 -14.51
N HIS A 55 13.42 4.40 -14.95
CA HIS A 55 14.28 3.81 -15.96
C HIS A 55 14.93 2.60 -15.30
N VAL A 56 14.28 1.44 -15.43
CA VAL A 56 14.84 0.19 -14.95
C VAL A 56 16.09 -0.08 -15.76
N VAL A 57 17.25 0.04 -15.13
CA VAL A 57 18.54 -0.26 -15.76
C VAL A 57 18.54 -1.71 -16.22
N THR A 58 18.44 -1.92 -17.52
CA THR A 58 18.39 -3.24 -18.12
C THR A 58 19.78 -3.88 -18.15
N ILE A 59 19.83 -5.21 -18.33
CA ILE A 59 21.11 -5.93 -18.54
C ILE A 59 21.85 -5.37 -19.76
N PHE A 60 21.16 -4.89 -20.77
CA PHE A 60 21.76 -4.28 -21.96
C PHE A 60 22.45 -2.95 -21.65
N ASP A 61 21.89 -2.14 -20.77
CA ASP A 61 22.51 -0.87 -20.35
C ASP A 61 23.78 -1.14 -19.56
N LYS A 62 23.80 -2.23 -18.76
CA LYS A 62 25.01 -2.68 -18.04
C LYS A 62 26.08 -3.21 -19.00
N MET A 63 25.71 -3.98 -20.03
CA MET A 63 26.65 -4.50 -21.03
C MET A 63 27.18 -3.43 -21.98
N ALA A 64 26.36 -2.42 -22.31
CA ALA A 64 26.76 -1.30 -23.16
C ALA A 64 27.68 -0.31 -22.44
N LYS A 65 27.80 -0.40 -21.11
CA LYS A 65 28.68 0.46 -20.34
C LYS A 65 30.14 0.21 -20.70
N GLN A 66 30.79 1.23 -21.28
CA GLN A 66 32.17 1.18 -21.67
C GLN A 66 33.08 1.30 -20.44
N GLU A 67 33.90 0.28 -20.17
CA GLU A 67 34.88 0.29 -19.09
C GLU A 67 36.31 0.24 -19.68
N ALA A 68 37.24 1.00 -19.12
CA ALA A 68 38.62 1.02 -19.58
C ALA A 68 39.25 -0.37 -19.47
N GLY A 69 39.84 -0.88 -20.58
CA GLY A 69 40.47 -2.20 -20.64
C GLY A 69 39.52 -3.37 -20.92
N LYS A 70 38.22 -3.12 -21.08
CA LYS A 70 37.24 -4.15 -21.49
C LYS A 70 36.71 -3.91 -22.90
N GLY A 71 36.30 -5.00 -23.57
CA GLY A 71 35.67 -4.90 -24.90
C GLY A 71 34.30 -4.19 -24.86
N VAL A 72 33.94 -3.60 -26.00
CA VAL A 72 32.60 -2.99 -26.18
C VAL A 72 31.65 -4.06 -26.70
N VAL A 73 30.51 -4.23 -26.01
CA VAL A 73 29.46 -5.16 -26.46
C VAL A 73 28.32 -4.32 -27.06
N THR A 74 28.02 -4.57 -28.33
CA THR A 74 26.88 -3.97 -29.01
C THR A 74 25.84 -5.04 -29.29
N VAL A 75 24.64 -4.86 -28.75
CA VAL A 75 23.52 -5.81 -28.95
C VAL A 75 22.56 -5.23 -29.98
N HIS A 76 22.47 -5.89 -31.14
CA HIS A 76 21.53 -5.54 -32.21
C HIS A 76 20.25 -6.35 -32.07
N GLN A 77 19.19 -5.75 -31.57
CA GLN A 77 17.86 -6.36 -31.47
C GLN A 77 16.78 -5.29 -31.58
N SER A 78 15.56 -5.70 -31.92
CA SER A 78 14.43 -4.76 -31.98
C SER A 78 14.08 -4.23 -30.59
N ASP A 79 13.57 -3.01 -30.53
CA ASP A 79 13.16 -2.34 -29.27
C ASP A 79 12.09 -3.15 -28.54
N VAL A 80 11.21 -3.84 -29.26
CA VAL A 80 10.19 -4.71 -28.69
C VAL A 80 10.81 -5.87 -27.90
N ILE A 81 11.82 -6.54 -28.47
CA ILE A 81 12.53 -7.63 -27.78
C ILE A 81 13.35 -7.06 -26.63
N ARG A 82 14.00 -5.91 -26.82
CA ARG A 82 14.76 -5.22 -25.77
C ARG A 82 13.90 -4.88 -24.56
N ALA A 83 12.67 -4.42 -24.79
CA ALA A 83 11.70 -4.13 -23.72
C ALA A 83 11.19 -5.37 -22.98
N LEU A 84 11.23 -6.55 -23.62
CA LEU A 84 10.77 -7.80 -23.02
C LEU A 84 11.85 -8.49 -22.18
N VAL A 85 13.13 -8.24 -22.47
CA VAL A 85 14.24 -8.87 -21.74
C VAL A 85 14.44 -8.16 -20.41
N GLY A 86 14.29 -8.91 -19.32
CA GLY A 86 14.36 -8.38 -17.95
C GLY A 86 13.09 -7.65 -17.50
N ALA A 87 12.11 -7.48 -18.37
CA ALA A 87 10.80 -7.05 -17.96
C ALA A 87 10.15 -8.22 -17.19
N HIS A 88 10.25 -8.17 -15.88
CA HIS A 88 9.34 -8.95 -15.06
C HIS A 88 7.94 -8.45 -15.39
N LYS A 89 7.16 -9.29 -16.04
CA LYS A 89 5.75 -9.04 -16.24
C LYS A 89 5.09 -9.19 -14.87
N TYR A 90 5.29 -8.20 -14.01
CA TYR A 90 4.50 -8.05 -12.79
C TYR A 90 3.09 -7.73 -13.28
N GLY A 91 2.33 -8.79 -13.55
CA GLY A 91 0.90 -8.66 -13.83
C GLY A 91 0.19 -8.10 -12.60
N THR A 92 -1.11 -8.12 -12.61
CA THR A 92 -2.03 -7.73 -11.53
C THR A 92 -1.77 -8.42 -10.17
N ASN A 93 -0.77 -9.28 -10.08
CA ASN A 93 -0.44 -10.13 -8.93
C ASN A 93 0.66 -9.55 -8.03
N VAL A 94 1.09 -8.31 -8.25
CA VAL A 94 2.04 -7.63 -7.37
C VAL A 94 1.28 -6.76 -6.39
N GLU A 95 1.53 -6.96 -5.11
CA GLU A 95 0.96 -6.20 -4.02
C GLU A 95 2.07 -5.46 -3.27
N GLN A 96 1.86 -4.18 -2.97
CA GLN A 96 2.79 -3.40 -2.17
C GLN A 96 2.20 -3.21 -0.78
N GLU A 97 2.91 -3.66 0.25
CA GLU A 97 2.58 -3.46 1.66
C GLU A 97 3.69 -2.63 2.32
N GLY A 98 3.45 -1.33 2.50
CA GLY A 98 4.49 -0.41 2.99
C GLY A 98 5.64 -0.27 2.00
N GLU A 99 6.86 -0.54 2.45
CA GLU A 99 8.08 -0.52 1.61
C GLU A 99 8.35 -1.86 0.92
N ALA A 100 7.67 -2.94 1.32
CA ALA A 100 7.90 -4.27 0.77
C ALA A 100 6.94 -4.56 -0.40
N THR A 101 7.48 -5.16 -1.44
CA THR A 101 6.73 -5.59 -2.62
C THR A 101 6.63 -7.12 -2.63
N TYR A 102 5.44 -7.63 -2.81
CA TYR A 102 5.14 -9.06 -2.81
C TYR A 102 4.53 -9.51 -4.12
N LEU A 103 4.93 -10.69 -4.57
CA LEU A 103 4.30 -11.39 -5.70
C LEU A 103 3.28 -12.39 -5.16
N LYS A 104 2.01 -12.23 -5.50
CA LYS A 104 0.97 -13.22 -5.25
C LYS A 104 0.99 -14.29 -6.32
N ILE A 105 1.22 -15.51 -5.92
CA ILE A 105 1.20 -16.68 -6.82
C ILE A 105 0.47 -17.86 -6.18
N GLN A 106 0.06 -18.81 -7.00
CA GLN A 106 -0.34 -20.12 -6.51
C GLN A 106 0.91 -20.84 -5.99
N GLY A 107 0.93 -21.08 -4.68
CA GLY A 107 2.04 -21.73 -3.98
C GLY A 107 1.55 -22.76 -2.98
N TYR A 108 2.34 -23.00 -1.95
CA TYR A 108 2.11 -24.06 -0.97
C TYR A 108 2.40 -23.55 0.43
N ARG A 109 1.60 -24.05 1.40
CA ARG A 109 1.81 -23.84 2.85
C ARG A 109 1.72 -25.17 3.58
N ALA A 110 2.42 -25.29 4.69
CA ALA A 110 2.22 -26.40 5.61
C ALA A 110 1.04 -26.07 6.54
N GLN A 111 -0.06 -26.84 6.48
CA GLN A 111 -1.13 -26.74 7.47
C GLN A 111 -0.79 -27.61 8.66
N VAL A 112 -0.65 -26.98 9.82
CA VAL A 112 -0.22 -27.63 11.08
C VAL A 112 -1.39 -27.99 11.97
N PHE A 113 -2.47 -27.23 11.86
CA PHE A 113 -3.65 -27.44 12.69
C PHE A 113 -4.94 -27.08 11.97
N SER A 114 -6.00 -27.83 12.29
CA SER A 114 -7.37 -27.53 11.87
C SER A 114 -8.34 -28.03 12.93
N GLY A 115 -9.15 -27.15 13.51
CA GLY A 115 -10.13 -27.51 14.53
C GLY A 115 -11.44 -26.74 14.38
N ASN A 116 -12.55 -27.40 14.70
CA ASN A 116 -13.91 -26.84 14.52
C ASN A 116 -14.56 -26.32 15.80
N ASN A 117 -13.93 -26.46 16.94
CA ASN A 117 -14.43 -25.90 18.19
C ASN A 117 -14.08 -24.42 18.30
N GLN A 118 -15.08 -23.54 18.26
CA GLN A 118 -14.87 -22.08 18.14
C GLN A 118 -13.97 -21.49 19.22
N ARG A 119 -14.08 -21.90 20.48
CA ARG A 119 -13.24 -21.38 21.57
C ARG A 119 -11.93 -22.16 21.70
N LYS A 120 -12.02 -23.47 21.90
CA LYS A 120 -10.83 -24.30 22.14
C LYS A 120 -9.86 -24.29 20.95
N SER A 121 -10.39 -24.39 19.73
CA SER A 121 -9.54 -24.44 18.54
C SER A 121 -8.89 -23.11 18.23
N LYS A 122 -9.52 -21.97 18.59
CA LYS A 122 -8.90 -20.67 18.51
C LYS A 122 -7.67 -20.59 19.41
N ASP A 123 -7.86 -20.84 20.69
CA ASP A 123 -6.79 -20.75 21.69
C ASP A 123 -5.65 -21.75 21.39
N GLU A 124 -5.99 -22.94 20.92
CA GLU A 124 -5.02 -23.93 20.49
C GLU A 124 -4.22 -23.52 19.26
N ALA A 125 -4.87 -22.92 18.25
CA ALA A 125 -4.20 -22.42 17.05
C ALA A 125 -3.17 -21.33 17.40
N PHE A 126 -3.55 -20.35 18.23
CA PHE A 126 -2.63 -19.29 18.66
C PHE A 126 -1.50 -19.80 19.57
N ARG A 127 -1.76 -20.78 20.43
CA ARG A 127 -0.72 -21.41 21.24
C ARG A 127 0.31 -22.12 20.36
N LYS A 128 -0.15 -22.95 19.42
CA LYS A 128 0.73 -23.65 18.45
C LYS A 128 1.50 -22.65 17.55
N GLU A 129 0.86 -21.55 17.14
CA GLU A 129 1.53 -20.48 16.41
C GLU A 129 2.70 -19.90 17.21
N LYS A 130 2.48 -19.59 18.48
CA LYS A 130 3.51 -19.04 19.36
C LYS A 130 4.69 -20.01 19.51
N GLU A 131 4.42 -21.29 19.76
CA GLU A 131 5.44 -22.34 19.86
C GLU A 131 6.28 -22.45 18.57
N ILE A 132 5.63 -22.33 17.40
CA ILE A 132 6.32 -22.36 16.10
C ILE A 132 7.18 -21.12 15.89
N LYS A 133 6.68 -19.93 16.21
CA LYS A 133 7.44 -18.68 16.09
C LYS A 133 8.67 -18.62 16.99
N GLU A 134 8.63 -19.29 18.14
CA GLU A 134 9.79 -19.39 19.05
C GLU A 134 10.94 -20.19 18.43
N LEU A 135 10.64 -21.24 17.65
CA LEU A 135 11.66 -22.08 17.01
C LEU A 135 12.00 -21.66 15.57
N PHE A 136 11.04 -21.04 14.87
CA PHE A 136 11.15 -20.63 13.47
C PHE A 136 10.69 -19.17 13.29
N PRO A 137 11.41 -18.18 13.85
CA PRO A 137 11.00 -16.77 13.84
C PRO A 137 10.90 -16.16 12.44
N ASP A 138 11.72 -16.64 11.51
CA ASP A 138 11.78 -16.11 10.14
C ASP A 138 10.68 -16.68 9.22
N VAL A 139 9.91 -17.67 9.69
CA VAL A 139 8.87 -18.32 8.89
C VAL A 139 7.51 -17.69 9.17
N PRO A 140 6.82 -17.14 8.16
CA PRO A 140 5.51 -16.54 8.35
C PRO A 140 4.48 -17.61 8.78
N THR A 141 3.60 -17.21 9.70
CA THR A 141 2.54 -18.07 10.23
C THR A 141 1.20 -17.36 10.11
N TYR A 142 0.15 -18.11 9.83
CA TYR A 142 -1.19 -17.61 9.55
C TYR A 142 -2.24 -18.39 10.33
N VAL A 143 -2.84 -17.74 11.33
CA VAL A 143 -4.04 -18.26 12.00
C VAL A 143 -5.26 -17.66 11.31
N THR A 144 -6.08 -18.49 10.70
CA THR A 144 -7.26 -18.05 9.96
C THR A 144 -8.50 -18.81 10.42
N TYR A 145 -9.65 -18.11 10.42
CA TYR A 145 -10.94 -18.72 10.65
C TYR A 145 -11.72 -18.82 9.34
N ASN A 146 -11.90 -20.05 8.86
CA ASN A 146 -12.81 -20.36 7.75
C ASN A 146 -13.91 -21.25 8.30
N ALA A 147 -15.07 -20.65 8.57
CA ALA A 147 -16.18 -21.32 9.23
C ALA A 147 -16.43 -22.74 8.69
N PRO A 148 -16.52 -23.75 9.55
CA PRO A 148 -16.45 -23.71 11.02
C PRO A 148 -15.04 -23.92 11.61
N PHE A 149 -13.97 -23.89 10.80
CA PHE A 149 -12.64 -24.32 11.18
C PHE A 149 -11.67 -23.16 11.47
N TRP A 150 -10.98 -23.24 12.60
CA TRP A 150 -9.72 -22.54 12.85
C TRP A 150 -8.57 -23.32 12.24
N LYS A 151 -7.70 -22.64 11.47
CA LYS A 151 -6.59 -23.26 10.78
C LYS A 151 -5.30 -22.50 11.08
N LEU A 152 -4.20 -23.23 11.31
CA LEU A 152 -2.86 -22.68 11.39
C LEU A 152 -2.04 -23.17 10.19
N ARG A 153 -1.49 -22.23 9.44
CA ARG A 153 -0.66 -22.48 8.26
C ARG A 153 0.68 -21.81 8.43
N VAL A 154 1.72 -22.43 7.89
CA VAL A 154 3.12 -22.04 8.07
C VAL A 154 3.82 -21.97 6.72
N GLY A 155 4.53 -20.87 6.51
CA GLY A 155 5.37 -20.61 5.35
C GLY A 155 4.63 -20.16 4.09
N ASP A 156 5.36 -19.54 3.19
CA ASP A 156 4.96 -19.16 1.85
C ASP A 156 5.98 -19.77 0.85
N PHE A 157 5.63 -20.90 0.25
CA PHE A 157 6.55 -21.67 -0.58
C PHE A 157 6.11 -21.64 -2.04
N ARG A 158 7.09 -21.56 -2.95
CA ARG A 158 6.84 -21.58 -4.40
C ARG A 158 6.61 -23.01 -4.91
N SER A 159 7.27 -23.97 -4.30
CA SER A 159 7.20 -25.36 -4.69
C SER A 159 6.65 -26.26 -3.57
N HIS A 160 6.13 -27.42 -3.98
CA HIS A 160 5.66 -28.44 -3.03
C HIS A 160 6.85 -29.02 -2.24
N GLU A 161 8.02 -29.14 -2.86
CA GLU A 161 9.24 -29.65 -2.27
C GLU A 161 9.73 -28.79 -1.11
N GLU A 162 9.74 -27.46 -1.29
CA GLU A 162 10.09 -26.51 -0.22
C GLU A 162 9.12 -26.63 0.96
N ALA A 163 7.82 -26.66 0.68
CA ALA A 163 6.79 -26.83 1.70
C ALA A 163 6.94 -28.17 2.44
N TYR A 164 7.33 -29.24 1.72
CA TYR A 164 7.54 -30.58 2.30
C TYR A 164 8.77 -30.60 3.21
N GLN A 165 9.86 -29.96 2.82
CA GLN A 165 11.06 -29.84 3.66
C GLN A 165 10.72 -29.11 4.97
N MET A 166 10.02 -27.98 4.89
CA MET A 166 9.57 -27.26 6.07
C MET A 166 8.63 -28.10 6.94
N MET A 167 7.68 -28.78 6.35
CA MET A 167 6.76 -29.67 7.08
C MET A 167 7.52 -30.77 7.83
N ARG A 168 8.57 -31.35 7.23
CA ARG A 168 9.42 -32.36 7.92
C ARG A 168 10.14 -31.78 9.12
N MET A 169 10.66 -30.54 9.03
CA MET A 169 11.28 -29.86 10.17
C MET A 169 10.26 -29.63 11.29
N LEU A 170 9.05 -29.18 10.94
CA LEU A 170 7.96 -29.00 11.88
C LEU A 170 7.53 -30.32 12.54
N MET A 171 7.43 -31.41 11.78
CA MET A 171 7.12 -32.75 12.32
C MET A 171 8.16 -33.25 13.32
N THR A 172 9.44 -32.96 13.06
CA THR A 172 10.55 -33.32 13.96
C THR A 172 10.51 -32.48 15.25
N ALA A 173 10.25 -31.19 15.12
CA ALA A 173 10.17 -30.25 16.25
C ALA A 173 8.91 -30.49 17.10
N PHE A 174 7.80 -30.85 16.48
CA PHE A 174 6.49 -30.98 17.10
C PHE A 174 5.84 -32.36 16.83
N PRO A 175 6.38 -33.44 17.36
CA PRO A 175 5.86 -34.80 17.09
C PRO A 175 4.42 -35.00 17.55
N ALA A 176 3.95 -34.23 18.54
CA ALA A 176 2.61 -34.31 19.08
C ALA A 176 1.50 -34.03 18.05
N TYR A 177 1.76 -33.17 17.08
CA TYR A 177 0.80 -32.83 16.00
C TYR A 177 1.30 -33.18 14.61
N ALA A 178 2.39 -33.93 14.50
CA ALA A 178 2.97 -34.34 13.22
C ALA A 178 1.97 -35.07 12.30
N LYS A 179 1.07 -35.86 12.89
CA LYS A 179 0.07 -36.63 12.14
C LYS A 179 -1.04 -35.78 11.52
N GLU A 180 -1.22 -34.55 11.99
CA GLU A 180 -2.24 -33.61 11.51
C GLU A 180 -1.71 -32.70 10.41
N MET A 181 -0.38 -32.72 10.19
CA MET A 181 0.27 -31.85 9.24
C MET A 181 0.12 -32.36 7.81
N TYR A 182 -0.20 -31.46 6.91
CA TYR A 182 -0.20 -31.70 5.46
C TYR A 182 0.03 -30.42 4.68
N ILE A 183 0.37 -30.58 3.39
CA ILE A 183 0.63 -29.45 2.49
C ILE A 183 -0.67 -29.04 1.82
N VAL A 184 -0.95 -27.75 1.77
CA VAL A 184 -2.09 -27.15 1.08
C VAL A 184 -1.60 -26.25 -0.03
N LYS A 185 -2.29 -26.28 -1.17
CA LYS A 185 -2.07 -25.36 -2.28
C LYS A 185 -3.00 -24.17 -2.11
N GLU A 186 -2.43 -22.96 -2.08
CA GLU A 186 -3.19 -21.71 -1.97
C GLU A 186 -2.39 -20.53 -2.48
N GLU A 187 -3.00 -19.35 -2.50
CA GLU A 187 -2.29 -18.12 -2.85
C GLU A 187 -1.30 -17.75 -1.73
N VAL A 188 -0.05 -17.52 -2.11
CA VAL A 188 1.05 -17.15 -1.21
C VAL A 188 1.64 -15.81 -1.63
N LYS A 189 2.24 -15.10 -0.66
CA LYS A 189 2.92 -13.83 -0.87
C LYS A 189 4.43 -14.04 -0.83
N ILE A 190 5.09 -13.93 -1.96
CA ILE A 190 6.54 -14.07 -2.06
C ILE A 190 7.17 -12.69 -2.09
N PRO A 191 8.08 -12.33 -1.17
CA PRO A 191 8.75 -11.04 -1.19
C PRO A 191 9.61 -10.90 -2.45
N LEU A 192 9.55 -9.72 -3.07
CA LEU A 192 10.39 -9.31 -4.18
C LEU A 192 11.45 -8.34 -3.63
N ASN A 193 12.66 -8.84 -3.48
CA ASN A 193 13.81 -8.05 -3.06
C ASN A 193 14.49 -7.39 -4.28
#